data_03e4b775469395f991ba24b741d84320
#
_entry.id   03e4b775469395f991ba24b741d84320
#
_cell.length_a   1.000
_cell.length_b   1.000
_cell.length_c   1.000
_cell.angle_alpha   90.00
_cell.angle_beta   90.00
_cell.angle_gamma   90.00
#
_symmetry.space_group_name_H-M   'P 1'
#
loop_
_entity.id
_entity.type
_entity.pdbx_description
1 polymer ?
#
loop_
_entity_poly.entity_id
_entity_poly.type
_entity_poly.pdbx_seq_one_letter_code
_entity_poly.pdbx_strand_id
1 'polypeptide(L)'
;MLKILYEDNHLIAVNKVAGDLVQGDRTGDLPLADKIKAYIKKKYNKPGEVFLGVIHRLDRPTSGVILFARSSKALRRMNKQFKERISNKIYWAIVGPEIKPSAATLIHWLKRNTKMNKSFAHQKEVNDSKKAILHFKKLRNIDHYTVLEIRLETGRHHQIRSQLTEIGFPIRGDLKYGAKRSNPDGSIDLHARSLSIDHPITKERIKIIAPPPSKPQWNFALSD
;
A
#
# COMPACT_ATOMS: atom_id res chain seq x y z
N MET A 1 18.28 3.40 4.76
CA MET A 1 18.28 2.38 5.85
C MET A 1 16.91 1.74 5.92
N LEU A 2 16.81 0.40 6.08
CA LEU A 2 15.53 -0.31 6.25
C LEU A 2 14.91 0.06 7.61
N LYS A 3 13.65 0.48 7.61
CA LYS A 3 12.88 0.73 8.83
C LYS A 3 11.99 -0.48 9.13
N ILE A 4 12.48 -1.39 9.99
CA ILE A 4 11.74 -2.59 10.40
C ILE A 4 10.61 -2.16 11.34
N LEU A 5 9.39 -2.64 11.08
CA LEU A 5 8.19 -2.38 11.89
C LEU A 5 7.80 -3.59 12.74
N TYR A 6 8.08 -4.80 12.24
CA TYR A 6 7.82 -6.07 12.91
C TYR A 6 8.79 -7.12 12.38
N GLU A 7 9.27 -7.97 13.23
CA GLU A 7 10.14 -9.09 12.84
C GLU A 7 10.05 -10.24 13.84
N ASP A 8 9.80 -11.44 13.30
CA ASP A 8 9.92 -12.70 14.02
C ASP A 8 10.50 -13.82 13.11
N ASN A 9 10.39 -15.08 13.52
CA ASN A 9 10.88 -16.22 12.73
C ASN A 9 10.09 -16.48 11.46
N HIS A 10 8.89 -15.91 11.30
CA HIS A 10 7.93 -16.24 10.25
C HIS A 10 7.60 -15.06 9.34
N LEU A 11 7.66 -13.85 9.87
CA LEU A 11 7.25 -12.62 9.20
C LEU A 11 8.29 -11.52 9.38
N ILE A 12 8.36 -10.62 8.42
CA ILE A 12 9.05 -9.34 8.54
C ILE A 12 8.23 -8.26 7.84
N ALA A 13 8.00 -7.15 8.53
CA ALA A 13 7.33 -5.99 7.97
C ALA A 13 8.26 -4.78 8.03
N VAL A 14 8.24 -3.98 6.98
CA VAL A 14 9.04 -2.76 6.88
C VAL A 14 8.18 -1.58 6.48
N ASN A 15 8.62 -0.37 6.83
CA ASN A 15 8.07 0.87 6.29
C ASN A 15 8.76 1.16 4.96
N LYS A 16 8.09 0.80 3.85
CA LYS A 16 8.58 1.08 2.50
C LYS A 16 8.57 2.58 2.25
N VAL A 17 9.64 3.13 1.75
CA VAL A 17 9.68 4.50 1.22
C VAL A 17 9.17 4.54 -0.22
N ALA A 18 8.66 5.69 -0.64
CA ALA A 18 8.32 5.91 -2.05
C ALA A 18 9.61 5.80 -2.91
N GLY A 19 9.48 5.26 -4.12
CA GLY A 19 10.61 4.98 -5.00
C GLY A 19 11.13 3.53 -4.92
N ASP A 20 11.06 2.86 -3.75
CA ASP A 20 11.46 1.45 -3.64
C ASP A 20 10.51 0.54 -4.43
N LEU A 21 11.08 -0.39 -5.18
CA LEU A 21 10.37 -1.51 -5.80
C LEU A 21 10.25 -2.66 -4.81
N VAL A 22 9.07 -3.27 -4.70
CA VAL A 22 8.88 -4.44 -3.82
C VAL A 22 9.56 -5.68 -4.39
N GLN A 23 9.45 -5.87 -5.70
CA GLN A 23 10.07 -6.96 -6.48
C GLN A 23 10.76 -6.36 -7.70
N GLY A 24 11.73 -7.07 -8.24
CA GLY A 24 12.40 -6.69 -9.48
C GLY A 24 11.42 -6.47 -10.64
N ASP A 25 11.72 -5.47 -11.43
CA ASP A 25 11.06 -5.17 -12.69
C ASP A 25 12.10 -4.93 -13.79
N ARG A 26 11.68 -4.32 -14.90
CA ARG A 26 12.57 -4.06 -16.05
C ARG A 26 13.55 -2.89 -15.83
N THR A 27 13.46 -2.16 -14.73
CA THR A 27 14.32 -0.98 -14.46
C THR A 27 15.71 -1.36 -13.99
N GLY A 28 15.91 -2.58 -13.47
CA GLY A 28 17.18 -3.02 -12.91
C GLY A 28 17.46 -2.48 -11.50
N ASP A 29 16.56 -1.69 -10.91
CA ASP A 29 16.73 -1.18 -9.55
C ASP A 29 16.68 -2.32 -8.52
N LEU A 30 17.54 -2.25 -7.50
CA LEU A 30 17.62 -3.25 -6.43
C LEU A 30 16.30 -3.32 -5.64
N PRO A 31 15.56 -4.46 -5.70
CA PRO A 31 14.28 -4.59 -5.04
C PRO A 31 14.38 -4.53 -3.52
N LEU A 32 13.32 -4.06 -2.87
CA LEU A 32 13.19 -4.06 -1.42
C LEU A 32 13.32 -5.47 -0.83
N ALA A 33 12.80 -6.48 -1.51
CA ALA A 33 12.95 -7.88 -1.11
C ALA A 33 14.42 -8.29 -0.98
N ASP A 34 15.29 -7.87 -1.90
CA ASP A 34 16.70 -8.22 -1.86
C ASP A 34 17.46 -7.43 -0.79
N LYS A 35 17.09 -6.16 -0.58
CA LYS A 35 17.59 -5.37 0.58
C LYS A 35 17.26 -6.05 1.91
N ILE A 36 16.06 -6.63 2.05
CA ILE A 36 15.61 -7.34 3.26
C ILE A 36 16.34 -8.68 3.39
N LYS A 37 16.53 -9.43 2.31
CA LYS A 37 17.32 -10.68 2.34
C LYS A 37 18.75 -10.42 2.82
N ALA A 38 19.40 -9.37 2.29
CA ALA A 38 20.75 -8.97 2.72
C ALA A 38 20.78 -8.60 4.22
N TYR A 39 19.76 -7.87 4.70
CA TYR A 39 19.62 -7.56 6.12
C TYR A 39 19.50 -8.81 6.98
N ILE A 40 18.62 -9.76 6.63
CA ILE A 40 18.42 -11.02 7.36
C ILE A 40 19.70 -11.86 7.34
N LYS A 41 20.35 -11.97 6.18
CA LYS A 41 21.62 -12.71 6.03
C LYS A 41 22.67 -12.20 6.98
N LYS A 42 22.85 -10.88 7.03
CA LYS A 42 23.83 -10.22 7.92
C LYS A 42 23.46 -10.37 9.39
N LYS A 43 22.20 -10.08 9.77
CA LYS A 43 21.72 -10.08 11.16
C LYS A 43 21.83 -11.46 11.83
N TYR A 44 21.57 -12.52 11.07
CA TYR A 44 21.51 -13.89 11.59
C TYR A 44 22.69 -14.77 11.15
N ASN A 45 23.73 -14.18 10.56
CA ASN A 45 24.93 -14.88 10.04
C ASN A 45 24.58 -16.12 9.19
N LYS A 46 23.57 -15.97 8.27
CA LYS A 46 23.10 -17.08 7.45
C LYS A 46 24.18 -17.47 6.42
N PRO A 47 24.65 -18.73 6.39
CA PRO A 47 25.69 -19.15 5.47
C PRO A 47 25.17 -19.28 4.02
N GLY A 48 23.87 -19.60 3.84
CA GLY A 48 23.24 -19.84 2.55
C GLY A 48 22.30 -18.73 2.10
N GLU A 49 21.47 -19.06 1.12
CA GLU A 49 20.44 -18.16 0.61
C GLU A 49 19.31 -17.95 1.61
N VAL A 50 18.81 -16.71 1.67
CA VAL A 50 17.70 -16.31 2.53
C VAL A 50 16.39 -16.41 1.76
N PHE A 51 15.47 -17.26 2.23
CA PHE A 51 14.11 -17.25 1.72
C PHE A 51 13.37 -15.99 2.17
N LEU A 52 12.71 -15.31 1.23
CA LEU A 52 11.78 -14.21 1.51
C LEU A 52 10.62 -14.25 0.51
N GLY A 53 9.43 -14.52 1.00
CA GLY A 53 8.21 -14.60 0.21
C GLY A 53 7.46 -13.27 0.19
N VAL A 54 7.13 -12.78 -1.01
CA VAL A 54 6.32 -11.56 -1.19
C VAL A 54 4.83 -11.93 -1.04
N ILE A 55 4.19 -11.40 0.01
CA ILE A 55 2.77 -11.66 0.31
C ILE A 55 1.87 -10.71 -0.46
N HIS A 56 2.21 -9.43 -0.48
CA HIS A 56 1.49 -8.38 -1.21
C HIS A 56 2.46 -7.31 -1.72
N ARG A 57 1.95 -6.36 -2.49
CA ARG A 57 2.76 -5.28 -3.07
C ARG A 57 2.15 -3.93 -2.81
N LEU A 58 3.01 -2.92 -2.79
CA LEU A 58 2.66 -1.51 -2.89
C LEU A 58 3.23 -0.96 -4.20
N ASP A 59 2.55 0.01 -4.79
CA ASP A 59 3.04 0.70 -5.99
C ASP A 59 4.37 1.42 -5.67
N ARG A 60 5.22 1.57 -6.66
CA ARG A 60 6.53 2.25 -6.51
C ARG A 60 6.42 3.61 -5.81
N PRO A 61 5.51 4.54 -6.21
CA PRO A 61 5.40 5.86 -5.59
C PRO A 61 4.67 5.86 -4.23
N THR A 62 4.14 4.72 -3.77
CA THR A 62 3.40 4.58 -2.51
C THR A 62 4.34 4.19 -1.39
N SER A 63 4.16 4.80 -0.20
CA SER A 63 4.89 4.45 1.03
C SER A 63 4.05 3.61 1.99
N GLY A 64 4.68 3.08 3.05
CA GLY A 64 3.98 2.46 4.17
C GLY A 64 4.29 0.99 4.40
N VAL A 65 3.47 0.36 5.23
CA VAL A 65 3.70 -1.01 5.69
C VAL A 65 3.63 -2.01 4.55
N ILE A 66 4.67 -2.82 4.45
CA ILE A 66 4.71 -3.99 3.57
C ILE A 66 5.23 -5.19 4.35
N LEU A 67 4.59 -6.34 4.15
CA LEU A 67 4.83 -7.58 4.87
C LEU A 67 5.39 -8.66 3.96
N PHE A 68 6.39 -9.37 4.45
CA PHE A 68 7.01 -10.51 3.79
C PHE A 68 6.99 -11.74 4.69
N ALA A 69 6.98 -12.91 4.08
CA ALA A 69 7.12 -14.19 4.79
C ALA A 69 8.57 -14.67 4.80
N ARG A 70 9.05 -15.10 5.95
CA ARG A 70 10.41 -15.64 6.15
C ARG A 70 10.48 -17.17 5.96
N SER A 71 9.34 -17.81 5.65
CA SER A 71 9.28 -19.23 5.32
C SER A 71 8.16 -19.51 4.31
N SER A 72 8.31 -20.60 3.54
CA SER A 72 7.28 -21.05 2.56
C SER A 72 5.96 -21.40 3.23
N LYS A 73 6.00 -21.97 4.44
CA LYS A 73 4.81 -22.27 5.25
C LYS A 73 4.05 -21.00 5.64
N ALA A 74 4.77 -19.98 6.11
CA ALA A 74 4.17 -18.66 6.42
C ALA A 74 3.61 -18.00 5.16
N LEU A 75 4.34 -18.00 4.04
CA LEU A 75 3.89 -17.43 2.77
C LEU A 75 2.54 -18.06 2.33
N ARG A 76 2.43 -19.39 2.33
CA ARG A 76 1.20 -20.08 1.93
C ARG A 76 0.01 -19.69 2.81
N ARG A 77 0.22 -19.61 4.14
CA ARG A 77 -0.83 -19.23 5.09
C ARG A 77 -1.25 -17.78 4.96
N MET A 78 -0.29 -16.88 4.75
CA MET A 78 -0.57 -15.46 4.52
C MET A 78 -1.29 -15.23 3.20
N ASN A 79 -0.88 -15.89 2.12
CA ASN A 79 -1.58 -15.81 0.83
C ASN A 79 -3.05 -16.25 0.96
N LYS A 80 -3.34 -17.28 1.77
CA LYS A 80 -4.71 -17.68 2.08
C LYS A 80 -5.49 -16.57 2.78
N GLN A 81 -4.94 -15.96 3.85
CA GLN A 81 -5.59 -14.86 4.56
C GLN A 81 -5.88 -13.65 3.65
N PHE A 82 -4.93 -13.29 2.78
CA PHE A 82 -5.12 -12.19 1.84
C PHE A 82 -6.19 -12.50 0.79
N LYS A 83 -6.26 -13.75 0.31
CA LYS A 83 -7.30 -14.23 -0.61
C LYS A 83 -8.68 -14.23 0.05
N GLU A 84 -8.77 -14.66 1.29
CA GLU A 84 -9.99 -14.72 2.09
C GLU A 84 -10.38 -13.38 2.72
N ARG A 85 -9.58 -12.30 2.49
CA ARG A 85 -9.81 -10.94 2.98
C ARG A 85 -9.87 -10.82 4.51
N ILE A 86 -9.19 -11.69 5.23
CA ILE A 86 -9.05 -11.65 6.68
C ILE A 86 -8.17 -10.46 7.11
N SER A 87 -7.21 -10.07 6.27
CA SER A 87 -6.34 -8.92 6.51
C SER A 87 -7.11 -7.60 6.43
N ASN A 88 -6.90 -6.71 7.41
CA ASN A 88 -7.42 -5.34 7.36
C ASN A 88 -6.29 -4.37 6.96
N LYS A 89 -6.54 -3.57 5.93
CA LYS A 89 -5.58 -2.62 5.35
C LYS A 89 -6.14 -1.21 5.42
N ILE A 90 -5.45 -0.36 6.16
CA ILE A 90 -5.77 1.06 6.27
C ILE A 90 -4.73 1.87 5.54
N TYR A 91 -5.18 2.75 4.68
CA TYR A 91 -4.36 3.71 3.96
C TYR A 91 -4.74 5.13 4.37
N TRP A 92 -3.77 6.03 4.31
CA TRP A 92 -4.02 7.45 4.30
C TRP A 92 -3.72 8.00 2.91
N ALA A 93 -4.60 8.89 2.43
CA ALA A 93 -4.41 9.58 1.16
C ALA A 93 -4.68 11.07 1.32
N ILE A 94 -3.90 11.90 0.63
CA ILE A 94 -4.16 13.34 0.54
C ILE A 94 -4.71 13.60 -0.85
N VAL A 95 -5.92 14.18 -0.89
CA VAL A 95 -6.61 14.52 -2.13
C VAL A 95 -7.01 16.00 -2.12
N GLY A 96 -7.28 16.58 -3.26
CA GLY A 96 -7.78 17.94 -3.37
C GLY A 96 -8.87 18.07 -4.42
N PRO A 97 -9.73 19.05 -4.29
CA PRO A 97 -10.08 19.92 -3.15
C PRO A 97 -10.91 19.20 -2.07
N GLU A 98 -11.65 19.97 -1.23
CA GLU A 98 -12.47 19.39 -0.17
C GLU A 98 -13.49 18.38 -0.72
N ILE A 99 -13.41 17.12 -0.24
CA ILE A 99 -14.31 16.05 -0.65
C ILE A 99 -15.61 16.08 0.16
N LYS A 100 -16.74 15.93 -0.53
CA LYS A 100 -18.07 15.71 0.05
C LYS A 100 -18.68 14.45 -0.58
N PRO A 101 -19.29 13.54 0.21
CA PRO A 101 -19.51 13.57 1.67
C PRO A 101 -18.22 13.24 2.47
N SER A 102 -18.28 13.43 3.80
CA SER A 102 -17.13 13.16 4.69
C SER A 102 -16.76 11.68 4.83
N ALA A 103 -17.65 10.78 4.45
CA ALA A 103 -17.42 9.34 4.38
C ALA A 103 -18.28 8.72 3.27
N ALA A 104 -17.72 7.74 2.57
CA ALA A 104 -18.46 6.99 1.56
C ALA A 104 -17.84 5.60 1.31
N THR A 105 -18.64 4.75 0.69
CA THR A 105 -18.23 3.48 0.11
C THR A 105 -18.19 3.63 -1.42
N LEU A 106 -17.02 3.36 -2.00
CA LEU A 106 -16.87 3.36 -3.46
C LEU A 106 -16.91 1.93 -3.98
N ILE A 107 -17.84 1.67 -4.87
CA ILE A 107 -17.99 0.39 -5.56
C ILE A 107 -17.83 0.66 -7.05
N HIS A 108 -16.78 0.10 -7.66
CA HIS A 108 -16.49 0.24 -9.07
C HIS A 108 -16.03 -1.09 -9.65
N TRP A 109 -16.01 -1.17 -10.99
CA TRP A 109 -15.40 -2.28 -11.72
C TRP A 109 -14.11 -1.81 -12.37
N LEU A 110 -12.99 -2.40 -11.95
CA LEU A 110 -11.66 -1.99 -12.40
C LEU A 110 -11.18 -2.87 -13.56
N LYS A 111 -10.91 -2.23 -14.70
CA LYS A 111 -10.25 -2.84 -15.84
C LYS A 111 -8.79 -2.38 -15.92
N ARG A 112 -7.86 -3.35 -15.96
CA ARG A 112 -6.44 -3.04 -16.10
C ARG A 112 -6.03 -2.88 -17.56
N ASN A 113 -5.37 -1.79 -17.88
CA ASN A 113 -4.64 -1.61 -19.14
C ASN A 113 -3.16 -1.92 -18.87
N THR A 114 -2.67 -3.05 -19.39
CA THR A 114 -1.29 -3.50 -19.17
C THR A 114 -0.28 -2.65 -19.95
N LYS A 115 -0.62 -2.17 -21.13
CA LYS A 115 0.25 -1.31 -21.97
C LYS A 115 0.55 0.02 -21.26
N MET A 116 -0.47 0.65 -20.66
CA MET A 116 -0.34 1.90 -19.91
C MET A 116 0.10 1.67 -18.46
N ASN A 117 0.15 0.44 -17.99
CA ASN A 117 0.30 0.09 -16.56
C ASN A 117 -0.63 0.93 -15.68
N LYS A 118 -1.92 1.00 -16.03
CA LYS A 118 -2.96 1.81 -15.39
C LYS A 118 -4.24 0.99 -15.24
N SER A 119 -5.05 1.27 -14.21
CA SER A 119 -6.39 0.73 -14.07
C SER A 119 -7.41 1.84 -14.24
N PHE A 120 -8.53 1.53 -14.89
CA PHE A 120 -9.67 2.42 -15.05
C PHE A 120 -10.83 1.89 -14.22
N ALA A 121 -11.49 2.78 -13.49
CA ALA A 121 -12.67 2.46 -12.72
C ALA A 121 -13.91 2.75 -13.58
N HIS A 122 -14.91 1.88 -13.50
CA HIS A 122 -16.19 2.00 -14.23
C HIS A 122 -17.32 1.84 -13.22
N GLN A 123 -18.42 2.59 -13.42
CA GLN A 123 -19.61 2.54 -12.56
C GLN A 123 -20.38 1.21 -12.70
N LYS A 124 -20.28 0.57 -13.86
CA LYS A 124 -20.89 -0.73 -14.17
C LYS A 124 -19.83 -1.73 -14.60
N GLU A 125 -20.16 -3.01 -14.52
CA GLU A 125 -19.31 -4.07 -14.99
C GLU A 125 -19.06 -3.95 -16.51
N VAL A 126 -17.80 -4.06 -16.90
CA VAL A 126 -17.37 -4.11 -18.30
C VAL A 126 -16.49 -5.33 -18.51
N ASN A 127 -16.33 -5.74 -19.76
CA ASN A 127 -15.53 -6.93 -20.08
C ASN A 127 -14.12 -6.86 -19.47
N ASP A 128 -13.65 -7.96 -18.85
CA ASP A 128 -12.37 -8.09 -18.14
C ASP A 128 -12.20 -7.18 -16.90
N SER A 129 -13.28 -6.58 -16.41
CA SER A 129 -13.23 -5.81 -15.17
C SER A 129 -13.39 -6.69 -13.93
N LYS A 130 -12.99 -6.18 -12.77
CA LYS A 130 -13.13 -6.86 -11.47
C LYS A 130 -13.71 -5.89 -10.46
N LYS A 131 -14.74 -6.32 -9.72
CA LYS A 131 -15.34 -5.54 -8.65
C LYS A 131 -14.30 -5.12 -7.62
N ALA A 132 -14.33 -3.84 -7.23
CA ALA A 132 -13.44 -3.19 -6.29
C ALA A 132 -14.27 -2.38 -5.29
N ILE A 133 -14.01 -2.58 -3.99
CA ILE A 133 -14.73 -1.92 -2.91
C ILE A 133 -13.73 -1.31 -1.95
N LEU A 134 -13.87 -0.04 -1.66
CA LEU A 134 -13.19 0.68 -0.59
C LEU A 134 -14.17 1.56 0.19
N HIS A 135 -13.83 1.81 1.44
CA HIS A 135 -14.50 2.79 2.29
C HIS A 135 -13.51 3.90 2.60
N PHE A 136 -13.95 5.14 2.55
CA PHE A 136 -13.14 6.24 3.05
C PHE A 136 -13.90 7.05 4.08
N LYS A 137 -13.16 7.69 4.97
CA LYS A 137 -13.64 8.76 5.85
C LYS A 137 -12.63 9.91 5.83
N LYS A 138 -13.13 11.13 5.86
CA LYS A 138 -12.32 12.33 6.04
C LYS A 138 -11.75 12.34 7.45
N LEU A 139 -10.43 12.50 7.58
CA LEU A 139 -9.78 12.71 8.86
C LEU A 139 -9.72 14.20 9.20
N ARG A 140 -9.23 15.01 8.25
CA ARG A 140 -9.14 16.47 8.39
C ARG A 140 -8.94 17.16 7.05
N ASN A 141 -9.12 18.49 7.04
CA ASN A 141 -8.67 19.35 5.96
C ASN A 141 -7.28 19.93 6.30
N ILE A 142 -6.43 20.10 5.29
CA ILE A 142 -5.11 20.74 5.36
C ILE A 142 -5.04 21.69 4.18
N ASP A 143 -5.13 22.98 4.45
CA ASP A 143 -5.18 24.04 3.42
C ASP A 143 -6.23 23.70 2.33
N HIS A 144 -5.77 23.51 1.10
CA HIS A 144 -6.61 23.15 -0.06
C HIS A 144 -6.75 21.63 -0.27
N TYR A 145 -6.40 20.80 0.70
CA TYR A 145 -6.40 19.35 0.60
C TYR A 145 -7.22 18.71 1.70
N THR A 146 -7.68 17.48 1.44
CA THR A 146 -8.35 16.64 2.42
C THR A 146 -7.52 15.38 2.67
N VAL A 147 -7.34 15.05 3.93
CA VAL A 147 -6.76 13.76 4.35
C VAL A 147 -7.87 12.75 4.53
N LEU A 148 -7.73 11.63 3.86
CA LEU A 148 -8.66 10.50 3.94
C LEU A 148 -8.01 9.31 4.65
N GLU A 149 -8.76 8.66 5.51
CA GLU A 149 -8.50 7.27 5.90
C GLU A 149 -9.30 6.35 5.00
N ILE A 150 -8.65 5.34 4.44
CA ILE A 150 -9.24 4.43 3.46
C ILE A 150 -9.06 3.00 3.95
N ARG A 151 -10.18 2.27 4.06
CA ARG A 151 -10.21 0.84 4.33
C ARG A 151 -10.53 0.08 3.05
N LEU A 152 -9.68 -0.88 2.69
CA LEU A 152 -9.87 -1.72 1.52
C LEU A 152 -10.58 -3.03 1.87
N GLU A 153 -11.66 -3.36 1.17
CA GLU A 153 -12.21 -4.72 1.13
C GLU A 153 -11.55 -5.57 0.04
N THR A 154 -11.18 -4.96 -1.07
CA THR A 154 -10.50 -5.61 -2.19
C THR A 154 -9.12 -4.99 -2.39
N GLY A 155 -8.23 -5.69 -3.09
CA GLY A 155 -6.87 -5.22 -3.39
C GLY A 155 -6.57 -5.34 -4.88
N ARG A 156 -7.23 -4.54 -5.73
CA ARG A 156 -6.98 -4.52 -7.18
C ARG A 156 -5.80 -3.62 -7.51
N HIS A 157 -5.19 -3.85 -8.66
CA HIS A 157 -4.09 -3.02 -9.17
C HIS A 157 -4.52 -1.54 -9.23
N HIS A 158 -3.75 -0.64 -8.62
CA HIS A 158 -3.99 0.80 -8.52
C HIS A 158 -5.40 1.17 -7.97
N GLN A 159 -6.02 0.34 -7.15
CA GLN A 159 -7.42 0.48 -6.77
C GLN A 159 -7.76 1.85 -6.20
N ILE A 160 -7.07 2.29 -5.14
CA ILE A 160 -7.34 3.57 -4.48
C ILE A 160 -7.17 4.71 -5.47
N ARG A 161 -6.08 4.70 -6.24
CA ARG A 161 -5.73 5.72 -7.22
C ARG A 161 -6.83 5.89 -8.27
N SER A 162 -7.27 4.77 -8.88
CA SER A 162 -8.31 4.80 -9.92
C SER A 162 -9.69 5.15 -9.39
N GLN A 163 -10.10 4.64 -8.22
CA GLN A 163 -11.42 4.93 -7.65
C GLN A 163 -11.56 6.37 -7.18
N LEU A 164 -10.52 6.94 -6.55
CA LEU A 164 -10.55 8.35 -6.14
C LEU A 164 -10.55 9.29 -7.35
N THR A 165 -9.80 8.96 -8.39
CA THR A 165 -9.80 9.72 -9.65
C THR A 165 -11.15 9.68 -10.33
N GLU A 166 -11.83 8.54 -10.37
CA GLU A 166 -13.16 8.37 -10.97
C GLU A 166 -14.22 9.29 -10.35
N ILE A 167 -14.10 9.56 -9.06
CA ILE A 167 -14.99 10.50 -8.36
C ILE A 167 -14.47 11.95 -8.34
N GLY A 168 -13.44 12.27 -9.15
CA GLY A 168 -12.90 13.64 -9.32
C GLY A 168 -11.86 14.07 -8.27
N PHE A 169 -11.36 13.18 -7.42
CA PHE A 169 -10.41 13.48 -6.34
C PHE A 169 -9.08 12.73 -6.50
N PRO A 170 -8.26 13.02 -7.51
CA PRO A 170 -6.98 12.37 -7.69
C PRO A 170 -6.08 12.61 -6.47
N ILE A 171 -5.25 11.60 -6.13
CA ILE A 171 -4.29 11.69 -5.04
C ILE A 171 -3.24 12.76 -5.40
N ARG A 172 -2.90 13.61 -4.44
CA ARG A 172 -1.86 14.63 -4.60
C ARG A 172 -0.53 13.99 -5.02
N GLY A 173 0.10 14.55 -6.06
CA GLY A 173 1.34 14.03 -6.66
C GLY A 173 1.14 12.96 -7.73
N ASP A 174 -0.06 12.42 -7.91
CA ASP A 174 -0.32 11.31 -8.84
C ASP A 174 -0.64 11.80 -10.26
N LEU A 175 0.39 12.23 -11.01
CA LEU A 175 0.25 12.68 -12.40
C LEU A 175 -0.38 11.60 -13.29
N LYS A 176 -0.06 10.31 -13.06
CA LYS A 176 -0.64 9.21 -13.84
C LYS A 176 -2.15 9.16 -13.74
N TYR A 177 -2.71 9.64 -12.64
CA TYR A 177 -4.13 9.65 -12.36
C TYR A 177 -4.75 11.06 -12.30
N GLY A 178 -4.08 12.06 -12.89
CA GLY A 178 -4.67 13.38 -13.16
C GLY A 178 -4.40 14.43 -12.08
N ALA A 179 -3.49 14.20 -11.15
CA ALA A 179 -3.02 15.29 -10.29
C ALA A 179 -2.34 16.38 -11.12
N LYS A 180 -2.58 17.65 -10.78
CA LYS A 180 -2.04 18.81 -11.52
C LYS A 180 -0.52 18.95 -11.42
N ARG A 181 0.09 18.49 -10.33
CA ARG A 181 1.54 18.61 -10.04
C ARG A 181 2.08 17.32 -9.42
N SER A 182 3.33 16.99 -9.71
CA SER A 182 4.07 15.93 -9.01
C SER A 182 4.54 16.40 -7.64
N ASN A 183 4.81 15.47 -6.74
CA ASN A 183 5.65 15.76 -5.60
C ASN A 183 7.12 15.85 -6.05
N PRO A 184 7.98 16.67 -5.40
CA PRO A 184 9.37 16.86 -5.81
C PRO A 184 10.20 15.57 -5.87
N ASP A 185 9.87 14.60 -5.03
CA ASP A 185 10.54 13.29 -4.96
C ASP A 185 9.86 12.19 -5.80
N GLY A 186 8.90 12.55 -6.66
CA GLY A 186 8.16 11.60 -7.49
C GLY A 186 7.20 10.67 -6.72
N SER A 187 7.04 10.86 -5.41
CA SER A 187 6.04 10.13 -4.61
C SER A 187 4.63 10.60 -4.90
N ILE A 188 3.65 9.80 -4.49
CA ILE A 188 2.25 10.23 -4.35
C ILE A 188 1.88 10.25 -2.87
N ASP A 189 0.96 11.10 -2.47
CA ASP A 189 0.52 11.18 -1.08
C ASP A 189 -0.51 10.08 -0.76
N LEU A 190 -0.05 8.83 -0.94
CA LEU A 190 -0.72 7.60 -0.56
C LEU A 190 0.21 6.79 0.34
N HIS A 191 -0.27 6.46 1.53
CA HIS A 191 0.52 5.79 2.55
C HIS A 191 -0.25 4.60 3.13
N ALA A 192 0.32 3.39 3.06
CA ALA A 192 -0.21 2.21 3.73
C ALA A 192 0.04 2.31 5.24
N ARG A 193 -0.93 2.92 5.95
CA ARG A 193 -0.81 3.32 7.37
C ARG A 193 -0.76 2.14 8.31
N SER A 194 -1.62 1.13 8.12
CA SER A 194 -1.59 -0.07 8.96
C SER A 194 -2.06 -1.32 8.24
N LEU A 195 -1.55 -2.43 8.71
CA LEU A 195 -1.93 -3.77 8.29
C LEU A 195 -2.23 -4.61 9.54
N SER A 196 -3.44 -5.17 9.62
CA SER A 196 -3.80 -6.14 10.64
C SER A 196 -3.98 -7.52 10.01
N ILE A 197 -3.38 -8.53 10.61
CA ILE A 197 -3.36 -9.93 10.16
C ILE A 197 -3.49 -10.85 11.36
N ASP A 198 -3.85 -12.11 11.13
CA ASP A 198 -3.65 -13.16 12.12
C ASP A 198 -2.28 -13.79 11.87
N HIS A 199 -1.48 -13.90 12.92
CA HIS A 199 -0.14 -14.48 12.78
C HIS A 199 -0.22 -15.92 12.23
N PRO A 200 0.60 -16.28 11.22
CA PRO A 200 0.43 -17.55 10.51
C PRO A 200 0.63 -18.79 11.38
N ILE A 201 1.30 -18.67 12.54
CA ILE A 201 1.56 -19.78 13.44
C ILE A 201 0.75 -19.67 14.73
N THR A 202 0.92 -18.57 15.51
CA THR A 202 0.24 -18.38 16.80
C THR A 202 -1.25 -18.07 16.69
N LYS A 203 -1.69 -17.58 15.53
CA LYS A 203 -3.07 -17.13 15.26
C LYS A 203 -3.49 -15.85 15.98
N GLU A 204 -2.63 -15.26 16.75
CA GLU A 204 -2.87 -13.97 17.40
C GLU A 204 -3.03 -12.86 16.39
N ARG A 205 -3.93 -11.91 16.68
CA ARG A 205 -4.15 -10.73 15.84
C ARG A 205 -3.02 -9.74 16.04
N ILE A 206 -2.28 -9.44 14.97
CA ILE A 206 -1.18 -8.46 14.96
C ILE A 206 -1.63 -7.24 14.16
N LYS A 207 -1.41 -6.04 14.71
CA LYS A 207 -1.58 -4.77 14.01
C LYS A 207 -0.21 -4.11 13.86
N ILE A 208 0.23 -3.93 12.62
CA ILE A 208 1.49 -3.29 12.27
C ILE A 208 1.17 -1.88 11.74
N ILE A 209 1.81 -0.87 12.32
CA ILE A 209 1.57 0.54 12.00
C ILE A 209 2.85 1.14 11.41
N ALA A 210 2.73 1.78 10.24
CA ALA A 210 3.82 2.52 9.62
C ALA A 210 3.64 4.03 9.89
N PRO A 211 4.64 4.72 10.46
CA PRO A 211 4.60 6.18 10.50
C PRO A 211 4.66 6.74 9.08
N PRO A 212 3.90 7.82 8.79
CA PRO A 212 3.91 8.45 7.47
C PRO A 212 5.29 9.06 7.15
N PRO A 213 5.52 9.45 5.89
CA PRO A 213 6.74 10.15 5.52
C PRO A 213 6.90 11.46 6.30
N SER A 214 8.15 11.79 6.68
CA SER A 214 8.46 13.09 7.32
C SER A 214 8.42 14.22 6.27
N LYS A 215 7.22 14.72 6.01
CA LYS A 215 6.93 15.80 5.05
C LYS A 215 5.86 16.71 5.64
N PRO A 216 5.86 18.03 5.34
CA PRO A 216 4.93 18.99 5.95
C PRO A 216 3.46 18.56 5.87
N GLN A 217 3.02 18.02 4.74
CA GLN A 217 1.64 17.57 4.54
C GLN A 217 1.22 16.38 5.41
N TRP A 218 2.18 15.69 6.05
CA TRP A 218 1.94 14.57 6.96
C TRP A 218 2.17 14.94 8.44
N ASN A 219 2.56 16.20 8.74
CA ASN A 219 2.90 16.63 10.11
C ASN A 219 1.72 16.52 11.09
N PHE A 220 0.48 16.57 10.59
CA PHE A 220 -0.70 16.34 11.43
C PHE A 220 -0.68 14.97 12.15
N ALA A 221 0.01 14.00 11.61
CA ALA A 221 0.12 12.65 12.18
C ALA A 221 1.19 12.55 13.29
N LEU A 222 1.91 13.64 13.53
CA LEU A 222 2.96 13.74 14.56
C LEU A 222 2.47 14.52 15.80
N SER A 223 1.22 15.02 15.76
CA SER A 223 0.65 15.95 16.76
C SER A 223 -0.31 15.25 17.75
N ASP A 224 -0.26 13.92 17.85
CA ASP A 224 -1.02 13.13 18.85
C ASP A 224 -0.12 12.70 19.99
#